data_e664b2dd5c0f960711ffaf8fd63e8213
#
_entry.id   e664b2dd5c0f960711ffaf8fd63e8213
#
_cell.length_a   1.000
_cell.length_b   1.000
_cell.length_c   1.000
_cell.angle_alpha   90.00
_cell.angle_beta   90.00
_cell.angle_gamma   90.00
#
_symmetry.space_group_name_H-M   'P 1'
#
loop_
_entity.id
_entity.type
_entity.pdbx_description
1 polymer ?
#
loop_
_entity_poly.entity_id
_entity_poly.type
_entity_poly.pdbx_seq_one_letter_code
_entity_poly.pdbx_strand_id
1 'polypeptide(L)'
;MNQHDSARLSGVTVGQVAALLLFSAATMGACAASVFPSSAEREAPRAGNGARAEARPQATVDAHSLSDTIDSQGPPSPVAITPSGAIPAAAKRGDAAGQGEPIVSRGQELFAKNCALCHGDDGDGGGKFAYLMNPRPRDFQQGNFKLSMTENQSPSDADLFRTISNGMSGSAMPPWGHLPKTDIDALVAHVRQIHVDATRETLTKWADDGTINPGDLPGMLADRTNPGSALVVPPEPSFDGIRWFRGRRLYLENCMSCHGADGEPVADEVKFDAEGYPVPPRSFVNGIFKGGAQGHQLYARIWKGMKGTPMPSSEGVYTGDEMWDIIHYVQSLMRQGAQERAQLKQGTFVAPRVRCPLPEGPMDSSWEQARPLYVGLTPLWWEDERIEGLVVQAMHNGEELAIRLSWIDPTVDDRAVRHDEFRDAVAIQFSLSSDPPFYMGDTGEHGGVNIWMWKADRQADIAEGYKDVDAAFPDRAVDMYPEQRFQLVDMSVTEWPHEHITKHDPEFITAWGAGNLVADPNLDTPVECLVARGPGTLSGKPANLQLVKGQAVYERGLWHVQLQRTMTLSAKDGHGDERMFKPGDYLPVSFAIWNGSAGDRDGKKNISIWQKLVIE
;
A
#
# COMPACT_ATOMS: atom_id res chain seq x y z
N MET A 1 51.34 14.49 -23.42
CA MET A 1 51.54 13.04 -23.48
C MET A 1 50.83 12.45 -22.27
N ASN A 2 49.80 11.68 -22.57
CA ASN A 2 49.14 10.63 -21.80
C ASN A 2 48.32 11.07 -20.56
N GLN A 3 47.13 10.87 -20.58
CA GLN A 3 46.04 9.93 -20.83
C GLN A 3 45.19 9.78 -19.55
N HIS A 4 43.96 10.18 -19.71
CA HIS A 4 42.73 9.61 -19.21
C HIS A 4 42.81 8.47 -18.19
N ASP A 5 42.14 8.70 -17.05
CA ASP A 5 41.31 7.67 -16.45
C ASP A 5 40.03 8.32 -15.90
N SER A 6 38.99 8.20 -16.69
CA SER A 6 37.62 8.47 -16.29
C SER A 6 37.07 7.22 -15.60
N ALA A 7 37.07 7.20 -14.27
CA ALA A 7 36.38 6.18 -13.51
C ALA A 7 34.87 6.28 -13.75
N ARG A 8 34.32 5.35 -14.50
CA ARG A 8 32.88 5.08 -14.62
C ARG A 8 32.37 4.58 -13.26
N LEU A 9 31.60 5.38 -12.59
CA LEU A 9 30.70 4.89 -11.53
C LEU A 9 29.55 4.17 -12.22
N SER A 10 29.71 2.86 -12.44
CA SER A 10 28.66 1.96 -12.87
C SER A 10 27.76 1.62 -11.70
N GLY A 11 26.46 1.85 -11.87
CA GLY A 11 25.43 1.66 -10.86
C GLY A 11 25.40 0.23 -10.29
N VAL A 12 25.12 0.16 -9.02
CA VAL A 12 24.82 -1.08 -8.31
C VAL A 12 23.49 -1.61 -8.84
N THR A 13 23.53 -2.77 -9.48
CA THR A 13 22.33 -3.43 -10.02
C THR A 13 21.51 -4.07 -8.89
N VAL A 14 20.20 -4.24 -9.11
CA VAL A 14 19.27 -4.92 -8.19
C VAL A 14 19.81 -6.28 -7.70
N GLY A 15 20.62 -6.95 -8.50
CA GLY A 15 21.33 -8.18 -8.10
C GLY A 15 22.33 -8.01 -6.95
N GLN A 16 22.87 -6.83 -6.76
CA GLN A 16 23.82 -6.58 -5.66
C GLN A 16 23.10 -6.32 -4.32
N VAL A 17 21.88 -5.79 -4.35
CA VAL A 17 21.07 -5.65 -3.13
C VAL A 17 20.56 -7.02 -2.67
N ALA A 18 20.13 -7.87 -3.62
CA ALA A 18 19.79 -9.27 -3.32
C ALA A 18 21.01 -10.07 -2.83
N ALA A 19 22.20 -9.82 -3.39
CA ALA A 19 23.45 -10.46 -2.96
C ALA A 19 23.89 -10.02 -1.55
N LEU A 20 23.68 -8.75 -1.18
CA LEU A 20 23.95 -8.26 0.19
C LEU A 20 23.02 -8.89 1.24
N LEU A 21 21.77 -9.13 0.89
CA LEU A 21 20.83 -9.85 1.76
C LEU A 21 21.16 -11.36 1.89
N LEU A 22 21.77 -11.96 0.86
CA LEU A 22 22.16 -13.37 0.86
C LEU A 22 23.57 -13.62 1.42
N PHE A 23 24.52 -12.67 1.26
CA PHE A 23 25.90 -12.84 1.71
C PHE A 23 26.10 -12.71 3.22
N SER A 24 25.21 -12.06 3.94
CA SER A 24 25.29 -11.94 5.40
C SER A 24 25.02 -13.27 6.13
N ALA A 25 24.41 -14.23 5.45
CA ALA A 25 24.12 -15.56 6.01
C ALA A 25 25.25 -16.61 5.80
N ALA A 26 26.18 -16.38 4.87
CA ALA A 26 27.12 -17.42 4.42
C ALA A 26 28.53 -17.36 5.03
N THR A 27 28.90 -16.39 5.89
CA THR A 27 30.29 -16.21 6.36
C THR A 27 30.51 -16.34 7.87
N MET A 28 29.69 -17.08 8.60
CA MET A 28 30.04 -17.44 9.99
C MET A 28 29.77 -18.92 10.31
N GLY A 29 30.50 -19.77 9.66
CA GLY A 29 30.65 -21.18 10.00
C GLY A 29 32.09 -21.58 10.05
N ALA A 30 32.86 -21.21 11.06
CA ALA A 30 33.99 -21.90 11.63
C ALA A 30 34.82 -20.95 12.53
N CYS A 31 34.73 -21.08 13.83
CA CYS A 31 35.87 -21.24 14.73
C CYS A 31 35.36 -21.44 16.17
N ALA A 32 35.84 -22.54 16.70
CA ALA A 32 35.50 -23.09 18.00
C ALA A 32 36.19 -22.37 19.16
N ALA A 33 35.49 -22.42 20.29
CA ALA A 33 35.97 -22.62 21.66
C ALA A 33 37.18 -21.82 22.18
N SER A 34 36.94 -20.97 23.18
CA SER A 34 37.54 -21.19 24.49
C SER A 34 37.23 -20.05 25.49
N VAL A 35 36.81 -20.50 26.68
CA VAL A 35 37.14 -19.99 28.01
C VAL A 35 36.38 -18.75 28.52
N PHE A 36 35.40 -19.02 29.41
CA PHE A 36 34.97 -18.11 30.49
C PHE A 36 36.06 -17.89 31.52
N PRO A 37 36.07 -16.75 32.24
CA PRO A 37 35.71 -16.84 33.66
C PRO A 37 34.69 -15.78 34.16
N SER A 38 34.14 -16.14 35.28
CA SER A 38 33.03 -15.63 36.08
C SER A 38 33.25 -14.28 36.75
N SER A 39 32.09 -13.66 37.02
CA SER A 39 31.72 -12.86 38.18
C SER A 39 32.50 -11.60 38.56
N ALA A 40 31.77 -10.47 38.60
CA ALA A 40 31.83 -9.54 39.74
C ALA A 40 30.62 -8.59 39.71
N GLU A 41 29.89 -8.61 40.78
CA GLU A 41 28.87 -7.66 41.23
C GLU A 41 29.37 -6.23 41.17
N ARG A 42 28.56 -5.27 40.74
CA ARG A 42 28.65 -3.87 41.15
C ARG A 42 27.29 -3.23 41.32
N GLU A 43 27.14 -2.68 42.50
CA GLU A 43 26.04 -1.95 43.10
C GLU A 43 25.49 -0.79 42.28
N ALA A 44 24.19 -0.55 42.49
CA ALA A 44 23.46 0.65 42.08
C ALA A 44 23.76 1.83 43.05
N PRO A 45 23.79 3.08 42.58
CA PRO A 45 23.68 4.24 43.45
C PRO A 45 22.24 4.75 43.54
N ARG A 46 21.90 5.10 44.76
CA ARG A 46 20.64 5.63 45.27
C ARG A 46 20.36 7.07 44.81
N ALA A 47 19.08 7.36 44.83
CA ALA A 47 18.35 8.59 44.62
C ALA A 47 18.96 9.87 45.22
N GLY A 48 18.79 10.96 44.48
CA GLY A 48 18.90 12.34 44.96
C GLY A 48 17.74 13.20 44.48
N ASN A 49 17.11 13.86 45.41
CA ASN A 49 15.88 14.65 45.39
C ASN A 49 15.87 15.85 44.42
N GLY A 50 14.69 16.12 43.87
CA GLY A 50 14.03 17.42 43.99
C GLY A 50 14.18 18.42 42.85
N ALA A 51 13.16 18.49 41.98
CA ALA A 51 12.72 19.77 41.43
C ALA A 51 11.20 19.73 41.15
N ARG A 52 10.48 20.67 41.72
CA ARG A 52 9.05 20.92 41.58
C ARG A 52 8.75 21.32 40.12
N ALA A 53 7.78 20.66 39.52
CA ALA A 53 7.12 21.14 38.30
C ALA A 53 5.90 21.96 38.72
N GLU A 54 5.86 23.21 38.27
CA GLU A 54 4.72 24.12 38.43
C GLU A 54 3.55 23.67 37.53
N ALA A 55 2.37 23.64 38.13
CA ALA A 55 1.12 23.30 37.50
C ALA A 55 0.65 24.44 36.59
N ARG A 56 0.30 24.14 35.35
CA ARG A 56 -0.50 25.00 34.45
C ARG A 56 -1.99 24.85 34.79
N PRO A 57 -2.79 25.93 34.69
CA PRO A 57 -4.20 25.91 35.12
C PRO A 57 -5.07 25.17 34.07
N GLN A 58 -5.91 24.29 34.60
CA GLN A 58 -7.02 23.67 33.88
C GLN A 58 -8.11 24.71 33.64
N ALA A 59 -8.52 24.86 32.39
CA ALA A 59 -9.74 25.58 32.05
C ALA A 59 -10.94 24.66 32.31
N THR A 60 -11.74 25.00 33.26
CA THR A 60 -13.05 24.41 33.51
C THR A 60 -14.03 24.91 32.47
N VAL A 61 -14.59 24.00 31.68
CA VAL A 61 -15.76 24.27 30.85
C VAL A 61 -16.99 23.76 31.59
N ASP A 62 -17.89 24.68 31.93
CA ASP A 62 -19.14 24.41 32.60
C ASP A 62 -20.07 23.53 31.75
N ALA A 63 -20.48 22.42 32.35
CA ALA A 63 -21.53 21.55 31.85
C ALA A 63 -22.88 22.03 32.40
N HIS A 64 -23.61 22.80 31.61
CA HIS A 64 -25.05 22.95 31.83
C HIS A 64 -25.82 23.19 30.53
N SER A 65 -26.88 22.42 30.40
CA SER A 65 -28.00 22.48 29.45
C SER A 65 -27.77 21.84 28.06
N LEU A 66 -28.27 20.62 27.97
CA LEU A 66 -29.11 20.12 26.87
C LEU A 66 -29.69 18.76 27.30
N SER A 67 -30.67 18.78 28.19
CA SER A 67 -31.68 17.74 28.30
C SER A 67 -32.85 18.22 27.43
N ASP A 68 -33.28 17.37 26.56
CA ASP A 68 -34.67 17.09 26.15
C ASP A 68 -34.72 16.71 24.68
N THR A 69 -35.36 15.58 24.52
CA THR A 69 -35.93 14.94 23.31
C THR A 69 -35.06 13.81 22.72
N ILE A 70 -35.07 12.65 23.38
CA ILE A 70 -34.90 11.37 22.71
C ILE A 70 -36.28 10.77 22.53
N ASP A 71 -36.77 10.88 21.29
CA ASP A 71 -37.99 10.19 20.87
C ASP A 71 -37.67 8.73 20.59
N SER A 72 -38.42 7.86 21.25
CA SER A 72 -38.28 6.41 21.22
C SER A 72 -38.77 5.84 19.89
N GLN A 73 -37.84 5.52 18.97
CA GLN A 73 -38.14 4.59 17.89
C GLN A 73 -37.14 3.43 17.96
N GLY A 74 -37.69 2.23 18.17
CA GLY A 74 -36.97 0.99 18.23
C GLY A 74 -36.28 0.62 16.90
N PRO A 75 -35.35 -0.35 16.90
CA PRO A 75 -34.60 -0.72 15.73
C PRO A 75 -35.51 -1.24 14.60
N PRO A 76 -35.25 -0.88 13.34
CA PRO A 76 -36.03 -1.41 12.22
C PRO A 76 -35.78 -2.91 12.04
N SER A 77 -36.87 -3.65 11.91
CA SER A 77 -36.87 -5.08 11.58
C SER A 77 -36.15 -5.33 10.25
N PRO A 78 -35.50 -6.48 10.09
CA PRO A 78 -34.81 -6.84 8.85
C PRO A 78 -35.81 -6.98 7.70
N VAL A 79 -35.62 -6.18 6.67
CA VAL A 79 -36.38 -6.29 5.42
C VAL A 79 -35.91 -7.54 4.68
N ALA A 80 -36.81 -8.50 4.51
CA ALA A 80 -36.60 -9.67 3.69
C ALA A 80 -36.44 -9.24 2.22
N ILE A 81 -35.27 -9.45 1.66
CA ILE A 81 -35.00 -9.27 0.23
C ILE A 81 -35.51 -10.48 -0.50
N THR A 82 -36.67 -10.38 -1.13
CA THR A 82 -37.16 -11.34 -2.13
C THR A 82 -36.41 -11.12 -3.45
N PRO A 83 -35.85 -12.16 -4.08
CA PRO A 83 -35.27 -12.02 -5.41
C PRO A 83 -36.39 -11.98 -6.45
N SER A 84 -36.65 -10.80 -7.01
CA SER A 84 -37.52 -10.68 -8.18
C SER A 84 -36.88 -9.74 -9.19
N GLY A 85 -36.62 -10.28 -10.37
CA GLY A 85 -36.26 -9.48 -11.55
C GLY A 85 -35.16 -10.12 -12.39
N ALA A 86 -35.56 -11.09 -13.23
CA ALA A 86 -34.69 -11.58 -14.29
C ALA A 86 -34.26 -10.44 -15.19
N ILE A 87 -32.96 -10.23 -15.33
CA ILE A 87 -32.37 -9.34 -16.34
C ILE A 87 -32.55 -10.00 -17.69
N PRO A 88 -33.11 -9.31 -18.71
CA PRO A 88 -33.25 -9.91 -20.04
C PRO A 88 -31.89 -10.18 -20.64
N ALA A 89 -31.70 -11.40 -21.16
CA ALA A 89 -30.51 -11.82 -21.87
C ALA A 89 -30.20 -10.86 -23.02
N ALA A 90 -29.00 -10.33 -23.04
CA ALA A 90 -28.47 -9.51 -24.13
C ALA A 90 -28.50 -10.31 -25.43
N ALA A 91 -29.18 -9.78 -26.42
CA ALA A 91 -29.25 -10.32 -27.77
C ALA A 91 -27.84 -10.41 -28.37
N LYS A 92 -27.48 -11.60 -28.87
CA LYS A 92 -26.29 -11.82 -29.68
C LYS A 92 -26.31 -10.87 -30.89
N ARG A 93 -25.42 -9.89 -30.92
CA ARG A 93 -25.13 -9.14 -32.13
C ARG A 93 -24.15 -9.96 -32.99
N GLY A 94 -24.58 -10.21 -34.21
CA GLY A 94 -23.82 -10.91 -35.21
C GLY A 94 -22.62 -10.09 -35.67
N ASP A 95 -21.64 -10.82 -36.16
CA ASP A 95 -20.40 -10.36 -36.76
C ASP A 95 -20.62 -9.29 -37.84
N ALA A 96 -20.10 -8.09 -37.57
CA ALA A 96 -19.81 -7.10 -38.60
C ALA A 96 -18.39 -6.60 -38.39
N ALA A 97 -17.53 -6.90 -39.33
CA ALA A 97 -16.14 -6.50 -39.37
C ALA A 97 -15.99 -4.97 -39.40
N GLY A 98 -15.14 -4.42 -38.54
CA GLY A 98 -14.26 -3.29 -38.85
C GLY A 98 -14.89 -1.91 -38.89
N GLN A 99 -15.35 -1.37 -37.74
CA GLN A 99 -15.25 0.06 -37.48
C GLN A 99 -14.70 0.17 -36.06
N GLY A 100 -13.50 0.78 -35.91
CA GLY A 100 -12.86 1.00 -34.62
C GLY A 100 -13.80 1.77 -33.68
N GLU A 101 -14.04 1.25 -32.49
CA GLU A 101 -14.78 1.99 -31.46
C GLU A 101 -14.19 3.37 -31.26
N PRO A 102 -15.00 4.40 -31.01
CA PRO A 102 -14.49 5.72 -30.73
C PRO A 102 -13.47 5.65 -29.58
N ILE A 103 -12.32 6.31 -29.73
CA ILE A 103 -11.21 6.26 -28.76
C ILE A 103 -11.64 6.62 -27.33
N VAL A 104 -12.64 7.46 -27.18
CA VAL A 104 -13.21 7.86 -25.87
C VAL A 104 -14.01 6.72 -25.25
N SER A 105 -14.78 5.92 -26.03
CA SER A 105 -15.50 4.77 -25.48
C SER A 105 -14.55 3.69 -24.96
N ARG A 106 -13.46 3.44 -25.68
CA ARG A 106 -12.41 2.54 -25.21
C ARG A 106 -11.75 3.08 -23.92
N GLY A 107 -11.49 4.38 -23.87
CA GLY A 107 -10.96 5.04 -22.67
C GLY A 107 -11.89 4.92 -21.46
N GLN A 108 -13.20 5.04 -21.68
CA GLN A 108 -14.21 4.89 -20.62
C GLN A 108 -14.25 3.46 -20.07
N GLU A 109 -14.20 2.44 -20.92
CA GLU A 109 -14.14 1.04 -20.48
C GLU A 109 -12.90 0.75 -19.62
N LEU A 110 -11.73 1.18 -20.12
CA LEU A 110 -10.46 1.02 -19.40
C LEU A 110 -10.45 1.79 -18.08
N PHE A 111 -11.05 2.98 -18.05
CA PHE A 111 -11.17 3.80 -16.86
C PHE A 111 -12.07 3.13 -15.81
N ALA A 112 -13.23 2.64 -16.21
CA ALA A 112 -14.15 1.92 -15.34
C ALA A 112 -13.48 0.68 -14.70
N LYS A 113 -12.71 -0.07 -15.49
CA LYS A 113 -12.00 -1.27 -15.03
C LYS A 113 -10.84 -0.95 -14.07
N ASN A 114 -10.01 0.05 -14.40
CA ASN A 114 -8.69 0.22 -13.78
C ASN A 114 -8.56 1.47 -12.91
N CYS A 115 -9.40 2.49 -13.10
CA CYS A 115 -9.22 3.81 -12.51
C CYS A 115 -10.37 4.23 -11.59
N ALA A 116 -11.62 3.91 -11.94
CA ALA A 116 -12.83 4.38 -11.27
C ALA A 116 -12.88 3.97 -9.79
N LEU A 117 -12.31 2.82 -9.42
CA LEU A 117 -12.27 2.34 -8.05
C LEU A 117 -11.61 3.35 -7.08
N CYS A 118 -10.62 4.10 -7.59
CA CYS A 118 -9.93 5.14 -6.84
C CYS A 118 -10.44 6.53 -7.20
N HIS A 119 -10.61 6.83 -8.51
CA HIS A 119 -10.92 8.16 -9.01
C HIS A 119 -12.42 8.47 -9.11
N GLY A 120 -13.32 7.52 -8.80
CA GLY A 120 -14.76 7.65 -8.99
C GLY A 120 -15.18 7.37 -10.45
N ASP A 121 -16.42 6.95 -10.64
CA ASP A 121 -16.96 6.63 -11.98
C ASP A 121 -16.98 7.90 -12.86
N ASP A 122 -17.22 9.06 -12.25
CA ASP A 122 -17.26 10.37 -12.88
C ASP A 122 -15.92 11.12 -12.81
N GLY A 123 -14.87 10.50 -12.26
CA GLY A 123 -13.55 11.09 -12.12
C GLY A 123 -13.43 12.20 -11.08
N ASP A 124 -14.33 12.22 -10.09
CA ASP A 124 -14.42 13.20 -8.99
C ASP A 124 -13.44 12.96 -7.84
N GLY A 125 -12.61 11.92 -7.91
CA GLY A 125 -11.69 11.52 -6.85
C GLY A 125 -12.34 10.76 -5.70
N GLY A 126 -13.66 10.52 -5.75
CA GLY A 126 -14.48 9.90 -4.70
C GLY A 126 -14.71 8.39 -4.87
N GLY A 127 -13.81 7.67 -5.54
CA GLY A 127 -13.94 6.23 -5.74
C GLY A 127 -14.02 5.45 -4.42
N LYS A 128 -14.54 4.21 -4.51
CA LYS A 128 -14.79 3.35 -3.33
C LYS A 128 -13.56 3.11 -2.44
N PHE A 129 -12.36 3.21 -2.98
CA PHE A 129 -11.09 3.08 -2.23
C PHE A 129 -10.45 4.42 -1.85
N ALA A 130 -11.00 5.54 -2.29
CA ALA A 130 -10.40 6.84 -2.05
C ALA A 130 -10.15 7.11 -0.55
N TYR A 131 -11.06 6.67 0.33
CA TYR A 131 -10.94 6.88 1.77
C TYR A 131 -9.76 6.14 2.43
N LEU A 132 -9.23 5.10 1.78
CA LEU A 132 -8.06 4.33 2.24
C LEU A 132 -6.73 4.96 1.80
N MET A 133 -6.76 6.03 1.01
CA MET A 133 -5.58 6.58 0.37
C MET A 133 -5.19 7.96 0.91
N ASN A 134 -3.90 8.10 1.17
CA ASN A 134 -3.27 9.39 1.41
C ASN A 134 -1.95 9.45 0.62
N PRO A 135 -1.75 10.41 -0.31
CA PRO A 135 -2.71 11.44 -0.72
C PRO A 135 -3.93 10.87 -1.44
N ARG A 136 -5.04 11.58 -1.34
CA ARG A 136 -6.28 11.22 -2.03
C ARG A 136 -6.11 11.15 -3.55
N PRO A 137 -6.90 10.29 -4.24
CA PRO A 137 -6.97 10.30 -5.69
C PRO A 137 -7.39 11.67 -6.21
N ARG A 138 -6.86 12.06 -7.37
CA ARG A 138 -7.14 13.37 -7.96
C ARG A 138 -8.56 13.44 -8.49
N ASP A 139 -9.24 14.53 -8.16
CA ASP A 139 -10.47 14.97 -8.83
C ASP A 139 -10.08 15.59 -10.18
N PHE A 140 -10.47 14.93 -11.27
CA PHE A 140 -10.20 15.40 -12.64
C PHE A 140 -11.13 16.51 -13.06
N GLN A 141 -12.32 16.61 -12.47
CA GLN A 141 -13.32 17.63 -12.78
C GLN A 141 -12.80 19.03 -12.43
N GLN A 142 -12.08 19.16 -11.30
CA GLN A 142 -11.52 20.45 -10.88
C GLN A 142 -10.30 20.91 -11.69
N GLY A 143 -9.65 20.03 -12.44
CA GLY A 143 -8.47 20.36 -13.24
C GLY A 143 -7.22 20.75 -12.44
N ASN A 144 -7.13 20.33 -11.19
CA ASN A 144 -5.96 20.55 -10.32
C ASN A 144 -4.87 19.49 -10.58
N PHE A 145 -4.42 19.36 -11.82
CA PHE A 145 -3.37 18.41 -12.18
C PHE A 145 -2.02 18.83 -11.60
N LYS A 146 -1.39 17.95 -10.82
CA LYS A 146 -0.13 18.23 -10.10
C LYS A 146 1.11 18.26 -11.01
N LEU A 147 1.05 17.58 -12.16
CA LEU A 147 2.18 17.38 -13.06
C LEU A 147 1.84 17.95 -14.42
N SER A 148 2.54 19.00 -14.82
CA SER A 148 2.42 19.64 -16.12
C SER A 148 3.76 20.22 -16.55
N MET A 149 4.05 20.13 -17.84
CA MET A 149 5.20 20.72 -18.50
C MET A 149 4.76 21.86 -19.44
N THR A 150 3.70 22.60 -19.08
CA THR A 150 3.14 23.71 -19.83
C THR A 150 3.15 25.00 -19.02
N GLU A 151 3.17 26.13 -19.69
CA GLU A 151 3.23 27.46 -19.05
C GLU A 151 2.00 27.77 -18.21
N ASN A 152 0.81 27.33 -18.63
CA ASN A 152 -0.45 27.57 -17.92
C ASN A 152 -0.82 26.46 -16.91
N GLN A 153 0.07 25.49 -16.68
CA GLN A 153 -0.15 24.33 -15.80
C GLN A 153 -1.39 23.45 -16.17
N SER A 154 -1.98 23.61 -17.36
CA SER A 154 -2.91 22.65 -17.91
C SER A 154 -2.10 21.56 -18.62
N PRO A 155 -2.19 20.26 -18.23
CA PRO A 155 -1.29 19.25 -18.76
C PRO A 155 -1.53 19.00 -20.24
N SER A 156 -0.45 18.80 -20.99
CA SER A 156 -0.52 18.26 -22.34
C SER A 156 -0.91 16.78 -22.35
N ASP A 157 -1.31 16.23 -23.49
CA ASP A 157 -1.55 14.79 -23.63
C ASP A 157 -0.29 13.97 -23.29
N ALA A 158 0.89 14.50 -23.63
CA ALA A 158 2.15 13.87 -23.27
C ALA A 158 2.40 13.85 -21.74
N ASP A 159 1.93 14.87 -20.99
CA ASP A 159 2.03 14.90 -19.53
C ASP A 159 1.08 13.88 -18.90
N LEU A 160 -0.16 13.81 -19.37
CA LEU A 160 -1.14 12.81 -18.92
C LEU A 160 -0.65 11.40 -19.26
N PHE A 161 -0.19 11.17 -20.50
CA PHE A 161 0.37 9.90 -20.92
C PHE A 161 1.52 9.46 -20.01
N ARG A 162 2.46 10.35 -19.72
CA ARG A 162 3.60 10.07 -18.85
C ARG A 162 3.15 9.75 -17.43
N THR A 163 2.19 10.51 -16.89
CA THR A 163 1.65 10.30 -15.55
C THR A 163 0.94 8.97 -15.43
N ILE A 164 0.12 8.58 -16.40
CA ILE A 164 -0.57 7.29 -16.43
C ILE A 164 0.45 6.16 -16.60
N SER A 165 1.36 6.27 -17.57
CA SER A 165 2.36 5.23 -17.85
C SER A 165 3.27 4.94 -16.67
N ASN A 166 3.74 5.98 -15.97
CA ASN A 166 4.74 5.85 -14.91
C ASN A 166 4.11 5.75 -13.50
N GLY A 167 2.81 6.00 -13.38
CA GLY A 167 2.16 6.20 -12.09
C GLY A 167 2.64 7.47 -11.40
N MET A 168 2.28 7.61 -10.14
CA MET A 168 2.68 8.77 -9.33
C MET A 168 3.42 8.29 -8.09
N SER A 169 4.75 8.25 -8.17
CA SER A 169 5.61 7.86 -7.05
C SER A 169 5.27 8.65 -5.78
N GLY A 170 5.22 7.96 -4.66
CA GLY A 170 4.81 8.57 -3.39
C GLY A 170 3.29 8.76 -3.27
N SER A 171 2.53 7.95 -3.99
CA SER A 171 1.09 7.78 -3.84
C SER A 171 0.70 6.36 -4.23
N ALA A 172 -0.52 5.99 -3.96
CA ALA A 172 -1.07 4.68 -4.33
C ALA A 172 -1.35 4.52 -5.84
N MET A 173 -1.12 5.55 -6.68
CA MET A 173 -1.33 5.47 -8.13
C MET A 173 -0.23 4.64 -8.81
N PRO A 174 -0.53 3.45 -9.32
CA PRO A 174 0.46 2.55 -9.93
C PRO A 174 0.83 2.97 -11.35
N PRO A 175 1.96 2.47 -11.89
CA PRO A 175 2.31 2.62 -13.29
C PRO A 175 1.47 1.70 -14.18
N TRP A 176 0.96 2.26 -15.28
CA TRP A 176 0.17 1.57 -16.30
C TRP A 176 0.93 1.37 -17.61
N GLY A 177 2.24 1.60 -17.61
CA GLY A 177 3.09 1.48 -18.79
C GLY A 177 3.17 0.07 -19.40
N HIS A 178 2.56 -0.94 -18.77
CA HIS A 178 2.41 -2.28 -19.32
C HIS A 178 1.23 -2.41 -20.30
N LEU A 179 0.31 -1.44 -20.29
CA LEU A 179 -0.79 -1.38 -21.26
C LEU A 179 -0.27 -0.96 -22.65
N PRO A 180 -0.95 -1.40 -23.73
CA PRO A 180 -0.67 -0.89 -25.05
C PRO A 180 -0.72 0.64 -25.12
N LYS A 181 0.15 1.25 -25.93
CA LYS A 181 0.15 2.71 -26.11
C LYS A 181 -1.22 3.26 -26.48
N THR A 182 -1.93 2.57 -27.36
CA THR A 182 -3.30 2.93 -27.81
C THR A 182 -4.31 2.97 -26.67
N ASP A 183 -4.18 2.08 -25.69
CA ASP A 183 -5.05 2.03 -24.53
C ASP A 183 -4.73 3.19 -23.55
N ILE A 184 -3.46 3.53 -23.40
CA ILE A 184 -3.06 4.70 -22.61
C ILE A 184 -3.51 5.99 -23.29
N ASP A 185 -3.39 6.11 -24.62
CA ASP A 185 -3.89 7.25 -25.39
C ASP A 185 -5.42 7.41 -25.22
N ALA A 186 -6.15 6.28 -25.19
CA ALA A 186 -7.59 6.28 -24.94
C ALA A 186 -7.95 6.74 -23.51
N LEU A 187 -7.18 6.31 -22.49
CA LEU A 187 -7.32 6.80 -21.13
C LEU A 187 -7.04 8.30 -21.02
N VAL A 188 -6.00 8.79 -21.71
CA VAL A 188 -5.68 10.24 -21.77
C VAL A 188 -6.85 11.03 -22.34
N ALA A 189 -7.42 10.58 -23.46
CA ALA A 189 -8.56 11.23 -24.09
C ALA A 189 -9.78 11.26 -23.16
N HIS A 190 -10.05 10.16 -22.45
CA HIS A 190 -11.16 10.09 -21.50
C HIS A 190 -10.98 11.00 -20.29
N VAL A 191 -9.80 11.01 -19.63
CA VAL A 191 -9.50 11.90 -18.51
C VAL A 191 -9.62 13.37 -18.93
N ARG A 192 -9.13 13.72 -20.12
CA ARG A 192 -9.30 15.07 -20.67
C ARG A 192 -10.76 15.41 -20.89
N GLN A 193 -11.55 14.47 -21.42
CA GLN A 193 -12.99 14.68 -21.65
C GLN A 193 -13.73 14.94 -20.34
N ILE A 194 -13.44 14.20 -19.25
CA ILE A 194 -14.01 14.44 -17.90
C ILE A 194 -13.77 15.89 -17.50
N HIS A 195 -12.53 16.38 -17.61
CA HIS A 195 -12.19 17.76 -17.25
C HIS A 195 -12.91 18.80 -18.09
N VAL A 196 -12.96 18.60 -19.40
CA VAL A 196 -13.63 19.52 -20.34
C VAL A 196 -15.12 19.60 -20.06
N ASP A 197 -15.78 18.46 -19.84
CA ASP A 197 -17.22 18.41 -19.62
C ASP A 197 -17.62 19.04 -18.27
N ALA A 198 -16.89 18.73 -17.19
CA ALA A 198 -17.12 19.34 -15.88
C ALA A 198 -16.89 20.87 -15.89
N THR A 199 -15.84 21.31 -16.59
CA THR A 199 -15.56 22.76 -16.75
C THR A 199 -16.66 23.43 -17.54
N ARG A 200 -17.12 22.81 -18.65
CA ARG A 200 -18.23 23.32 -19.46
C ARG A 200 -19.52 23.43 -18.66
N GLU A 201 -19.86 22.40 -17.89
CA GLU A 201 -21.03 22.42 -17.03
C GLU A 201 -20.99 23.55 -16.01
N THR A 202 -19.84 23.75 -15.36
CA THR A 202 -19.61 24.84 -14.40
C THR A 202 -19.79 26.22 -15.06
N LEU A 203 -19.16 26.43 -16.23
CA LEU A 203 -19.26 27.69 -16.96
C LEU A 203 -20.68 27.94 -17.50
N THR A 204 -21.41 26.88 -17.89
CA THR A 204 -22.80 26.99 -18.31
C THR A 204 -23.67 27.45 -17.16
N LYS A 205 -23.53 26.87 -15.96
CA LYS A 205 -24.24 27.34 -14.75
C LYS A 205 -23.96 28.81 -14.46
N TRP A 206 -22.70 29.26 -14.59
CA TRP A 206 -22.34 30.66 -14.38
C TRP A 206 -22.88 31.60 -15.48
N ALA A 207 -23.07 31.10 -16.70
CA ALA A 207 -23.72 31.85 -17.76
C ALA A 207 -25.23 31.95 -17.51
N ASP A 208 -25.86 30.88 -17.04
CA ASP A 208 -27.32 30.82 -16.76
C ASP A 208 -27.68 31.69 -15.56
N ASP A 209 -26.83 31.78 -14.53
CA ASP A 209 -27.06 32.62 -13.35
C ASP A 209 -26.58 34.09 -13.52
N GLY A 210 -26.01 34.42 -14.69
CA GLY A 210 -25.53 35.74 -15.04
C GLY A 210 -24.18 36.13 -14.45
N THR A 211 -23.45 35.20 -13.87
CA THR A 211 -22.08 35.40 -13.35
C THR A 211 -21.09 35.73 -14.47
N ILE A 212 -21.26 35.11 -15.65
CA ILE A 212 -20.48 35.38 -16.84
C ILE A 212 -21.38 35.67 -18.05
N ASN A 213 -20.82 36.37 -19.08
CA ASN A 213 -21.54 36.53 -20.33
C ASN A 213 -21.51 35.21 -21.11
N PRO A 214 -22.64 34.66 -21.59
CA PRO A 214 -22.66 33.44 -22.39
C PRO A 214 -21.73 33.44 -23.61
N GLY A 215 -21.47 34.62 -24.18
CA GLY A 215 -20.53 34.79 -25.30
C GLY A 215 -19.09 34.53 -24.97
N ASP A 216 -18.69 34.64 -23.69
CA ASP A 216 -17.32 34.42 -23.22
C ASP A 216 -17.04 32.94 -22.90
N LEU A 217 -18.09 32.11 -22.75
CA LEU A 217 -17.96 30.70 -22.37
C LEU A 217 -16.97 29.91 -23.24
N PRO A 218 -16.97 29.99 -24.58
CA PRO A 218 -16.00 29.21 -25.38
C PRO A 218 -14.56 29.61 -25.12
N GLY A 219 -14.27 30.89 -24.94
CA GLY A 219 -12.94 31.41 -24.61
C GLY A 219 -12.50 30.93 -23.22
N MET A 220 -13.35 31.09 -22.22
CA MET A 220 -13.07 30.64 -20.86
C MET A 220 -12.87 29.14 -20.74
N LEU A 221 -13.64 28.34 -21.50
CA LEU A 221 -13.47 26.90 -21.58
C LEU A 221 -12.09 26.55 -22.15
N ALA A 222 -11.71 27.17 -23.28
CA ALA A 222 -10.43 26.94 -23.91
C ALA A 222 -9.27 27.32 -22.98
N ASP A 223 -9.33 28.47 -22.32
CA ASP A 223 -8.29 28.94 -21.39
C ASP A 223 -8.08 28.00 -20.20
N ARG A 224 -9.14 27.36 -19.72
CA ARG A 224 -9.08 26.47 -18.56
C ARG A 224 -8.68 25.04 -18.88
N THR A 225 -8.99 24.57 -20.10
CA THR A 225 -8.85 23.15 -20.44
C THR A 225 -7.75 22.87 -21.46
N ASN A 226 -7.41 23.83 -22.32
CA ASN A 226 -6.35 23.64 -23.31
C ASN A 226 -4.97 23.79 -22.66
N PRO A 227 -4.01 22.91 -23.04
CA PRO A 227 -2.62 23.11 -22.61
C PRO A 227 -2.04 24.37 -23.25
N GLY A 228 -1.28 25.11 -22.46
CA GLY A 228 -0.47 26.23 -22.94
C GLY A 228 0.75 25.76 -23.73
N SER A 229 1.62 26.70 -24.11
CA SER A 229 2.92 26.38 -24.68
C SER A 229 3.74 25.50 -23.72
N ALA A 230 4.61 24.67 -24.31
CA ALA A 230 5.51 23.84 -23.50
C ALA A 230 6.48 24.73 -22.70
N LEU A 231 6.68 24.36 -21.42
CA LEU A 231 7.66 25.01 -20.56
C LEU A 231 9.06 24.80 -21.13
N VAL A 232 9.80 25.90 -21.33
CA VAL A 232 11.18 25.86 -21.78
C VAL A 232 12.09 25.67 -20.57
N VAL A 233 12.63 24.47 -20.41
CA VAL A 233 13.62 24.18 -19.38
C VAL A 233 15.00 24.45 -19.95
N PRO A 234 15.81 25.37 -19.34
CA PRO A 234 17.17 25.63 -19.78
C PRO A 234 18.04 24.35 -19.72
N PRO A 235 19.07 24.23 -20.57
CA PRO A 235 19.99 23.10 -20.52
C PRO A 235 20.57 22.91 -19.11
N GLU A 236 20.69 21.67 -18.66
CA GLU A 236 21.30 21.36 -17.37
C GLU A 236 22.80 21.65 -17.42
N PRO A 237 23.31 22.52 -16.54
CA PRO A 237 24.75 22.80 -16.47
C PRO A 237 25.49 21.64 -15.80
N SER A 238 26.81 21.60 -16.02
CA SER A 238 27.66 20.62 -15.32
C SER A 238 27.63 20.86 -13.81
N PHE A 239 27.50 19.77 -13.05
CA PHE A 239 27.58 19.80 -11.59
C PHE A 239 29.02 20.07 -11.13
N ASP A 240 29.18 20.97 -10.16
CA ASP A 240 30.43 21.21 -9.43
C ASP A 240 30.17 21.62 -7.97
N GLY A 241 31.22 21.63 -7.15
CA GLY A 241 31.11 21.95 -5.73
C GLY A 241 30.65 23.38 -5.44
N ILE A 242 30.95 24.36 -6.31
CA ILE A 242 30.51 25.76 -6.12
C ILE A 242 29.00 25.85 -6.33
N ARG A 243 28.48 25.18 -7.38
CA ARG A 243 27.05 25.08 -7.66
C ARG A 243 26.32 24.37 -6.52
N TRP A 244 26.87 23.30 -5.98
CA TRP A 244 26.31 22.61 -4.84
C TRP A 244 26.17 23.50 -3.60
N PHE A 245 27.23 24.25 -3.24
CA PHE A 245 27.18 25.20 -2.11
C PHE A 245 26.17 26.32 -2.32
N ARG A 246 26.07 26.85 -3.54
CA ARG A 246 25.08 27.89 -3.89
C ARG A 246 23.65 27.31 -3.79
N GLY A 247 23.42 26.15 -4.34
CA GLY A 247 22.14 25.43 -4.27
C GLY A 247 21.72 25.15 -2.83
N ARG A 248 22.66 24.66 -2.00
CA ARG A 248 22.42 24.47 -0.56
C ARG A 248 22.01 25.76 0.13
N ARG A 249 22.68 26.87 -0.13
CA ARG A 249 22.33 28.15 0.47
C ARG A 249 20.91 28.57 0.08
N LEU A 250 20.58 28.55 -1.22
CA LEU A 250 19.26 28.92 -1.73
C LEU A 250 18.15 28.00 -1.16
N TYR A 251 18.44 26.72 -1.05
CA TYR A 251 17.55 25.75 -0.44
C TYR A 251 17.27 26.06 1.05
N LEU A 252 18.31 26.33 1.82
CA LEU A 252 18.16 26.68 3.25
C LEU A 252 17.41 28.00 3.46
N GLU A 253 17.54 28.96 2.53
CA GLU A 253 16.83 30.24 2.60
C GLU A 253 15.34 30.11 2.30
N ASN A 254 14.91 29.17 1.42
CA ASN A 254 13.56 29.20 0.86
C ASN A 254 12.77 27.88 0.93
N CYS A 255 13.45 26.75 1.09
CA CYS A 255 12.81 25.40 1.03
C CYS A 255 12.80 24.69 2.38
N MET A 256 13.78 25.00 3.24
CA MET A 256 14.02 24.33 4.52
C MET A 256 12.82 24.41 5.47
N SER A 257 12.05 25.50 5.44
CA SER A 257 10.90 25.68 6.33
C SER A 257 9.83 24.57 6.21
N CYS A 258 9.75 23.95 5.02
CA CYS A 258 8.82 22.85 4.76
C CYS A 258 9.55 21.51 4.63
N HIS A 259 10.69 21.50 3.94
CA HIS A 259 11.40 20.28 3.59
C HIS A 259 12.55 19.90 4.54
N GLY A 260 12.76 20.66 5.62
CA GLY A 260 13.86 20.46 6.55
C GLY A 260 15.23 20.86 5.99
N ALA A 261 16.21 21.00 6.85
CA ALA A 261 17.57 21.44 6.45
C ALA A 261 18.34 20.38 5.65
N ASP A 262 18.01 19.13 5.87
CA ASP A 262 18.64 17.92 5.32
C ASP A 262 17.73 17.16 4.34
N GLY A 263 16.59 17.73 3.99
CA GLY A 263 15.61 17.13 3.08
C GLY A 263 14.59 16.21 3.77
N GLU A 264 14.61 16.13 5.09
CA GLU A 264 13.56 15.47 5.88
C GLU A 264 12.51 16.50 6.32
N PRO A 265 11.21 16.24 6.09
CA PRO A 265 10.17 17.21 6.38
C PRO A 265 10.11 17.62 7.85
N VAL A 266 9.77 18.89 8.09
CA VAL A 266 9.49 19.36 9.45
C VAL A 266 8.05 18.95 9.81
N ALA A 267 7.89 18.17 10.87
CA ALA A 267 6.62 17.57 11.26
C ALA A 267 5.61 18.54 11.90
N ASP A 268 6.01 19.76 12.24
CA ASP A 268 5.27 20.62 13.18
C ASP A 268 4.06 21.34 12.55
N GLU A 269 3.91 21.37 11.24
CA GLU A 269 2.81 22.06 10.58
C GLU A 269 2.14 21.22 9.51
N VAL A 270 0.85 20.90 9.74
CA VAL A 270 0.03 20.20 8.75
C VAL A 270 -0.37 21.19 7.65
N LYS A 271 0.08 20.93 6.42
CA LYS A 271 -0.35 21.64 5.22
C LYS A 271 -1.54 20.93 4.58
N PHE A 272 -2.44 21.69 3.95
CA PHE A 272 -3.61 21.13 3.29
C PHE A 272 -3.59 21.47 1.79
N ASP A 273 -4.09 20.55 0.97
CA ASP A 273 -4.28 20.81 -0.46
C ASP A 273 -5.57 21.63 -0.71
N ALA A 274 -5.83 21.96 -1.98
CA ALA A 274 -6.99 22.75 -2.36
C ALA A 274 -8.34 22.06 -2.07
N GLU A 275 -8.31 20.75 -1.84
CA GLU A 275 -9.48 19.93 -1.50
C GLU A 275 -9.65 19.76 0.01
N GLY A 276 -8.73 20.35 0.82
CA GLY A 276 -8.79 20.32 2.29
C GLY A 276 -8.17 19.05 2.91
N TYR A 277 -7.45 18.25 2.14
CA TYR A 277 -6.76 17.07 2.66
C TYR A 277 -5.33 17.38 3.09
N PRO A 278 -4.83 16.74 4.16
CA PRO A 278 -3.46 16.93 4.60
C PRO A 278 -2.47 16.45 3.53
N VAL A 279 -1.50 17.31 3.23
CA VAL A 279 -0.44 17.05 2.26
C VAL A 279 0.91 17.40 2.89
N PRO A 280 1.57 16.45 3.55
CA PRO A 280 2.90 16.68 4.11
C PRO A 280 3.92 16.91 2.98
N PRO A 281 4.93 17.77 3.20
CA PRO A 281 6.09 17.86 2.32
C PRO A 281 6.77 16.49 2.19
N ARG A 282 7.42 16.24 1.05
CA ARG A 282 8.14 14.97 0.83
C ARG A 282 9.53 15.00 1.44
N SER A 283 9.92 13.87 2.04
CA SER A 283 11.33 13.57 2.30
C SER A 283 12.06 13.41 0.95
N PHE A 284 13.12 14.17 0.74
CA PHE A 284 13.96 14.02 -0.45
C PHE A 284 14.96 12.87 -0.29
N VAL A 285 15.28 12.50 0.93
CA VAL A 285 16.22 11.43 1.28
C VAL A 285 15.75 10.09 0.76
N ASN A 286 14.44 9.85 0.78
CA ASN A 286 13.82 8.63 0.26
C ASN A 286 13.81 8.53 -1.27
N GLY A 287 14.27 9.56 -2.00
CA GLY A 287 14.38 9.54 -3.46
C GLY A 287 13.05 9.44 -4.21
N ILE A 288 11.93 9.69 -3.53
CA ILE A 288 10.59 9.52 -4.08
C ILE A 288 9.99 10.88 -4.40
N PHE A 289 9.94 11.18 -5.69
CA PHE A 289 9.39 12.42 -6.20
C PHE A 289 8.16 12.16 -7.07
N LYS A 290 7.06 12.85 -6.80
CA LYS A 290 5.89 12.84 -7.69
C LYS A 290 6.31 13.26 -9.09
N GLY A 291 6.09 12.39 -10.08
CA GLY A 291 6.46 12.65 -11.47
C GLY A 291 7.95 12.44 -11.81
N GLY A 292 8.73 11.83 -10.91
CA GLY A 292 10.12 11.44 -11.15
C GLY A 292 11.17 12.44 -10.63
N ALA A 293 12.42 12.00 -10.55
CA ALA A 293 13.54 12.73 -9.96
C ALA A 293 14.54 13.28 -11.00
N GLN A 294 14.24 13.16 -12.30
CA GLN A 294 15.11 13.75 -13.33
C GLN A 294 15.14 15.27 -13.25
N GLY A 295 16.28 15.88 -13.51
CA GLY A 295 16.50 17.31 -13.33
C GLY A 295 15.43 18.19 -14.00
N HIS A 296 15.09 17.93 -15.26
CA HIS A 296 14.06 18.69 -15.99
C HIS A 296 12.65 18.54 -15.38
N GLN A 297 12.34 17.39 -14.76
CA GLN A 297 11.06 17.16 -14.08
C GLN A 297 11.01 17.91 -12.76
N LEU A 298 12.12 17.93 -12.00
CA LEU A 298 12.25 18.71 -10.78
C LEU A 298 12.18 20.22 -11.12
N TYR A 299 12.86 20.64 -12.21
CA TYR A 299 12.82 22.03 -12.67
C TYR A 299 11.38 22.53 -12.85
N ALA A 300 10.58 21.82 -13.62
CA ALA A 300 9.20 22.23 -13.89
C ALA A 300 8.37 22.35 -12.60
N ARG A 301 8.51 21.40 -11.67
CA ARG A 301 7.75 21.41 -10.41
C ARG A 301 8.17 22.49 -9.43
N ILE A 302 9.46 22.80 -9.35
CA ILE A 302 9.95 23.88 -8.49
C ILE A 302 9.63 25.23 -9.14
N TRP A 303 9.85 25.34 -10.46
CA TRP A 303 9.57 26.57 -11.21
C TRP A 303 8.11 26.98 -11.16
N LYS A 304 7.21 26.09 -11.55
CA LYS A 304 5.76 26.38 -11.61
C LYS A 304 5.01 26.09 -10.29
N GLY A 305 5.66 25.43 -9.32
CA GLY A 305 4.96 24.87 -8.17
C GLY A 305 4.15 23.65 -8.54
N MET A 306 3.30 23.20 -7.62
CA MET A 306 2.41 22.06 -7.84
C MET A 306 0.96 22.48 -7.62
N LYS A 307 0.19 22.62 -8.71
CA LYS A 307 -1.20 23.08 -8.70
C LYS A 307 -2.06 22.27 -7.70
N GLY A 308 -2.85 22.96 -6.91
CA GLY A 308 -3.70 22.35 -5.89
C GLY A 308 -2.95 21.84 -4.64
N THR A 309 -1.66 22.20 -4.48
CA THR A 309 -0.88 21.86 -3.28
C THR A 309 -0.27 23.12 -2.66
N PRO A 310 0.19 23.07 -1.40
CA PRO A 310 0.89 24.20 -0.76
C PRO A 310 2.26 24.55 -1.37
N MET A 311 2.81 23.74 -2.28
CA MET A 311 4.10 24.02 -2.91
C MET A 311 3.99 25.19 -3.88
N PRO A 312 4.59 26.36 -3.57
CA PRO A 312 4.44 27.57 -4.38
C PRO A 312 5.26 27.50 -5.68
N SER A 313 4.94 28.37 -6.63
CA SER A 313 5.79 28.65 -7.78
C SER A 313 7.02 29.44 -7.35
N SER A 314 8.17 29.13 -7.95
CA SER A 314 9.41 29.87 -7.83
C SER A 314 9.71 30.73 -9.09
N GLU A 315 8.73 30.83 -9.98
CA GLU A 315 8.86 31.63 -11.21
C GLU A 315 9.14 33.12 -10.88
N GLY A 316 10.18 33.65 -11.48
CA GLY A 316 10.60 35.03 -11.21
C GLY A 316 11.35 35.24 -9.90
N VAL A 317 11.49 34.20 -9.05
CA VAL A 317 12.28 34.25 -7.80
C VAL A 317 13.76 33.95 -8.08
N TYR A 318 14.02 32.97 -8.95
CA TYR A 318 15.35 32.50 -9.28
C TYR A 318 15.65 32.64 -10.77
N THR A 319 16.92 32.75 -11.08
CA THR A 319 17.42 32.53 -12.45
C THR A 319 17.43 31.07 -12.82
N GLY A 320 17.49 30.76 -14.11
CA GLY A 320 17.57 29.35 -14.56
C GLY A 320 18.78 28.61 -13.98
N ASP A 321 19.92 29.28 -13.82
CA ASP A 321 21.15 28.71 -13.22
C ASP A 321 20.99 28.42 -11.73
N GLU A 322 20.37 29.33 -10.97
CA GLU A 322 20.09 29.14 -9.55
C GLU A 322 19.09 27.99 -9.32
N MET A 323 18.11 27.85 -10.20
CA MET A 323 17.17 26.76 -10.17
C MET A 323 17.88 25.40 -10.33
N TRP A 324 18.81 25.29 -11.27
CA TRP A 324 19.62 24.09 -11.46
C TRP A 324 20.52 23.80 -10.25
N ASP A 325 21.07 24.84 -9.60
CA ASP A 325 21.87 24.66 -8.39
C ASP A 325 21.03 24.06 -7.24
N ILE A 326 19.79 24.56 -7.05
CA ILE A 326 18.84 24.00 -6.07
C ILE A 326 18.54 22.54 -6.41
N ILE A 327 18.29 22.21 -7.68
CA ILE A 327 17.96 20.85 -8.12
C ILE A 327 19.12 19.90 -7.84
N HIS A 328 20.35 20.30 -8.18
CA HIS A 328 21.53 19.48 -7.90
C HIS A 328 21.73 19.24 -6.40
N TYR A 329 21.44 20.25 -5.56
CA TYR A 329 21.47 20.08 -4.11
C TYR A 329 20.39 19.09 -3.66
N VAL A 330 19.13 19.25 -4.08
CA VAL A 330 18.02 18.34 -3.76
C VAL A 330 18.32 16.90 -4.18
N GLN A 331 18.88 16.72 -5.39
CA GLN A 331 19.28 15.39 -5.86
C GLN A 331 20.40 14.77 -5.01
N SER A 332 21.30 15.60 -4.46
CA SER A 332 22.39 15.12 -3.60
C SER A 332 21.93 14.66 -2.21
N LEU A 333 20.70 15.00 -1.79
CA LEU A 333 20.13 14.56 -0.51
C LEU A 333 19.63 13.12 -0.55
N MET A 334 19.42 12.56 -1.73
CA MET A 334 18.88 11.21 -1.89
C MET A 334 19.84 10.14 -1.38
N ARG A 335 19.32 9.17 -0.64
CA ARG A 335 20.07 7.95 -0.29
C ARG A 335 20.40 7.15 -1.56
N GLN A 336 21.58 6.59 -1.60
CA GLN A 336 22.00 5.76 -2.72
C GLN A 336 21.04 4.59 -2.96
N GLY A 337 20.60 4.42 -4.21
CA GLY A 337 19.69 3.34 -4.61
C GLY A 337 18.23 3.54 -4.19
N ALA A 338 17.87 4.70 -3.56
CA ALA A 338 16.51 4.94 -3.10
C ALA A 338 15.48 4.97 -4.25
N GLN A 339 15.86 5.55 -5.40
CA GLN A 339 14.97 5.61 -6.57
C GLN A 339 14.68 4.23 -7.15
N GLU A 340 15.70 3.36 -7.21
CA GLU A 340 15.58 2.00 -7.73
C GLU A 340 14.67 1.15 -6.85
N ARG A 341 14.80 1.28 -5.52
CA ARG A 341 13.95 0.56 -4.57
C ARG A 341 12.50 1.04 -4.59
N ALA A 342 12.28 2.32 -4.85
CA ALA A 342 10.94 2.91 -4.90
C ALA A 342 10.18 2.65 -6.21
N GLN A 343 10.84 2.06 -7.23
CA GLN A 343 10.20 1.82 -8.52
C GLN A 343 9.29 0.60 -8.49
N LEU A 344 8.02 0.81 -8.80
CA LEU A 344 7.06 -0.26 -9.02
C LEU A 344 7.25 -0.81 -10.44
N LYS A 345 7.87 -1.98 -10.56
CA LYS A 345 8.09 -2.66 -11.84
C LYS A 345 7.41 -4.01 -11.85
N GLN A 346 6.78 -4.36 -12.96
CA GLN A 346 6.33 -5.70 -13.18
C GLN A 346 7.54 -6.61 -13.44
N GLY A 347 7.70 -7.62 -12.60
CA GLY A 347 8.73 -8.64 -12.70
C GLY A 347 8.14 -10.02 -12.97
N THR A 348 9.01 -10.96 -13.27
CA THR A 348 8.66 -12.38 -13.40
C THR A 348 9.58 -13.19 -12.49
N PHE A 349 9.01 -14.00 -11.63
CA PHE A 349 9.75 -14.98 -10.85
C PHE A 349 9.28 -16.39 -11.22
N VAL A 350 10.21 -17.29 -11.14
CA VAL A 350 10.01 -18.67 -11.61
C VAL A 350 10.05 -19.59 -10.41
N ALA A 351 9.10 -20.51 -10.33
CA ALA A 351 9.15 -21.65 -9.45
C ALA A 351 9.77 -22.83 -10.22
N PRO A 352 11.08 -23.09 -10.09
CA PRO A 352 11.72 -24.23 -10.73
C PRO A 352 11.24 -25.54 -10.08
N ARG A 353 11.20 -26.60 -10.89
CA ARG A 353 10.93 -27.93 -10.38
C ARG A 353 12.19 -28.51 -9.72
N VAL A 354 12.12 -28.78 -8.43
CA VAL A 354 13.18 -29.47 -7.69
C VAL A 354 12.88 -30.95 -7.55
N ARG A 355 13.93 -31.77 -7.51
CA ARG A 355 13.81 -33.24 -7.34
C ARG A 355 13.97 -33.69 -5.88
N CYS A 356 14.42 -32.79 -5.02
CA CYS A 356 14.56 -33.00 -3.58
C CYS A 356 13.27 -32.59 -2.85
N PRO A 357 13.13 -32.94 -1.56
CA PRO A 357 12.11 -32.36 -0.71
C PRO A 357 12.15 -30.83 -0.78
N LEU A 358 11.00 -30.19 -0.64
CA LEU A 358 10.93 -28.74 -0.50
C LEU A 358 11.64 -28.29 0.78
N PRO A 359 12.04 -27.01 0.88
CA PRO A 359 12.69 -26.48 2.07
C PRO A 359 11.88 -26.74 3.33
N GLU A 360 12.54 -27.19 4.40
CA GLU A 360 11.89 -27.42 5.70
C GLU A 360 11.50 -26.11 6.39
N GLY A 361 12.13 -24.99 6.00
CA GLY A 361 11.85 -23.68 6.56
C GLY A 361 12.40 -22.54 5.72
N PRO A 362 12.09 -21.30 6.10
CA PRO A 362 12.48 -20.13 5.32
C PRO A 362 13.99 -19.88 5.30
N MET A 363 14.76 -20.48 6.23
CA MET A 363 16.21 -20.35 6.31
C MET A 363 16.97 -21.54 5.69
N ASP A 364 16.26 -22.50 5.11
CA ASP A 364 16.86 -23.67 4.47
C ASP A 364 17.73 -23.24 3.26
N SER A 365 18.93 -23.81 3.17
CA SER A 365 19.88 -23.50 2.10
C SER A 365 19.41 -23.91 0.69
N SER A 366 18.45 -24.83 0.59
CA SER A 366 17.85 -25.21 -0.70
C SER A 366 17.15 -24.05 -1.42
N TRP A 367 16.81 -22.97 -0.72
CA TRP A 367 16.31 -21.75 -1.34
C TRP A 367 17.31 -21.09 -2.31
N GLU A 368 18.60 -21.40 -2.23
CA GLU A 368 19.60 -20.94 -3.19
C GLU A 368 19.32 -21.43 -4.62
N GLN A 369 18.55 -22.51 -4.79
CA GLN A 369 18.13 -23.03 -6.09
C GLN A 369 17.04 -22.18 -6.76
N ALA A 370 16.32 -21.36 -6.03
CA ALA A 370 15.31 -20.46 -6.56
C ALA A 370 15.85 -19.04 -6.72
N ARG A 371 15.75 -18.50 -7.94
CA ARG A 371 16.21 -17.14 -8.23
C ARG A 371 15.34 -16.11 -7.50
N PRO A 372 15.93 -15.20 -6.70
CA PRO A 372 15.16 -14.16 -6.03
C PRO A 372 14.71 -13.07 -7.01
N LEU A 373 13.50 -12.52 -6.76
CA LEU A 373 13.02 -11.30 -7.39
C LEU A 373 12.74 -10.25 -6.30
N TYR A 374 13.31 -9.05 -6.45
CA TYR A 374 12.90 -7.90 -5.64
C TYR A 374 11.63 -7.29 -6.21
N VAL A 375 10.64 -7.07 -5.35
CA VAL A 375 9.34 -6.47 -5.66
C VAL A 375 9.18 -5.20 -4.84
N GLY A 376 9.14 -4.05 -5.51
CA GLY A 376 8.89 -2.76 -4.86
C GLY A 376 7.44 -2.65 -4.38
N LEU A 377 7.25 -2.00 -3.24
CA LEU A 377 5.96 -1.74 -2.62
C LEU A 377 5.68 -0.24 -2.51
N THR A 378 4.40 0.10 -2.48
CA THR A 378 3.94 1.46 -2.17
C THR A 378 2.84 1.40 -1.11
N PRO A 379 2.87 2.30 -0.12
CA PRO A 379 1.81 2.37 0.87
C PRO A 379 0.54 2.97 0.25
N LEU A 380 -0.62 2.47 0.65
CA LEU A 380 -1.90 3.11 0.33
C LEU A 380 -2.07 4.41 1.10
N TRP A 381 -1.64 4.43 2.35
CA TRP A 381 -1.53 5.62 3.17
C TRP A 381 -0.05 6.00 3.30
N TRP A 382 0.32 7.12 2.68
CA TRP A 382 1.73 7.51 2.61
C TRP A 382 2.33 7.75 3.99
N GLU A 383 3.45 7.10 4.24
CA GLU A 383 4.36 7.31 5.36
C GLU A 383 5.79 7.34 4.84
N ASP A 384 6.65 8.16 5.45
CA ASP A 384 8.05 8.26 5.04
C ASP A 384 8.83 7.02 5.50
N GLU A 385 8.55 6.50 6.69
CA GLU A 385 9.01 5.19 7.17
C GLU A 385 8.02 4.11 6.73
N ARG A 386 8.44 3.26 5.80
CA ARG A 386 7.59 2.24 5.18
C ARG A 386 8.39 1.03 4.78
N ILE A 387 7.73 -0.07 4.58
CA ILE A 387 8.34 -1.25 3.91
C ILE A 387 8.47 -0.94 2.42
N GLU A 388 9.72 -0.73 1.95
CA GLU A 388 10.00 -0.34 0.55
C GLU A 388 9.76 -1.46 -0.45
N GLY A 389 9.90 -2.72 -0.02
CA GLY A 389 9.75 -3.87 -0.90
C GLY A 389 10.06 -5.18 -0.21
N LEU A 390 9.89 -6.25 -0.95
CA LEU A 390 10.19 -7.61 -0.50
C LEU A 390 10.96 -8.39 -1.57
N VAL A 391 11.64 -9.43 -1.13
CA VAL A 391 12.26 -10.43 -2.01
C VAL A 391 11.37 -11.67 -2.03
N VAL A 392 11.01 -12.14 -3.22
CA VAL A 392 10.22 -13.37 -3.40
C VAL A 392 11.05 -14.43 -4.11
N GLN A 393 10.93 -15.67 -3.64
CA GLN A 393 11.43 -16.87 -4.28
C GLN A 393 10.34 -17.94 -4.27
N ALA A 394 10.32 -18.82 -5.25
CA ALA A 394 9.39 -19.91 -5.32
C ALA A 394 10.07 -21.17 -5.88
N MET A 395 9.60 -22.35 -5.50
CA MET A 395 9.98 -23.62 -6.08
C MET A 395 8.87 -24.67 -5.87
N HIS A 396 8.87 -25.74 -6.66
CA HIS A 396 7.93 -26.83 -6.50
C HIS A 396 8.57 -28.19 -6.75
N ASN A 397 8.00 -29.26 -6.18
CA ASN A 397 8.44 -30.63 -6.41
C ASN A 397 7.52 -31.41 -7.37
N GLY A 398 6.46 -30.78 -7.84
CA GLY A 398 5.41 -31.37 -8.69
C GLY A 398 4.14 -31.71 -7.92
N GLU A 399 4.20 -31.79 -6.60
CA GLU A 399 3.07 -32.04 -5.70
C GLU A 399 2.73 -30.82 -4.84
N GLU A 400 3.74 -30.10 -4.38
CA GLU A 400 3.62 -28.93 -3.53
C GLU A 400 4.39 -27.74 -4.12
N LEU A 401 3.87 -26.54 -3.89
CA LEU A 401 4.50 -25.25 -4.17
C LEU A 401 4.89 -24.61 -2.85
N ALA A 402 6.15 -24.16 -2.76
CA ALA A 402 6.68 -23.36 -1.67
C ALA A 402 7.06 -21.98 -2.18
N ILE A 403 6.73 -20.93 -1.42
CA ILE A 403 7.05 -19.53 -1.70
C ILE A 403 7.70 -18.93 -0.46
N ARG A 404 8.87 -18.30 -0.63
CA ARG A 404 9.56 -17.54 0.42
C ARG A 404 9.42 -16.05 0.16
N LEU A 405 9.03 -15.31 1.19
CA LEU A 405 8.91 -13.85 1.20
C LEU A 405 9.86 -13.31 2.27
N SER A 406 10.68 -12.33 1.92
CA SER A 406 11.63 -11.73 2.87
C SER A 406 11.63 -10.22 2.72
N TRP A 407 11.52 -9.49 3.85
CA TRP A 407 11.54 -8.02 3.86
C TRP A 407 12.28 -7.48 5.06
N ILE A 408 12.75 -6.24 4.95
CA ILE A 408 13.38 -5.51 6.05
C ILE A 408 12.28 -4.93 6.93
N ASP A 409 12.36 -5.21 8.21
CA ASP A 409 11.51 -4.67 9.25
C ASP A 409 12.35 -4.47 10.50
N PRO A 410 12.51 -3.25 11.03
CA PRO A 410 13.35 -3.01 12.20
C PRO A 410 12.72 -3.52 13.50
N THR A 411 11.43 -3.83 13.52
CA THR A 411 10.67 -4.26 14.70
C THR A 411 10.07 -5.64 14.53
N VAL A 412 9.62 -6.23 15.62
CA VAL A 412 8.83 -7.46 15.64
C VAL A 412 7.52 -7.13 16.34
N ASP A 413 6.46 -7.12 15.56
CA ASP A 413 5.13 -6.83 16.05
C ASP A 413 4.27 -8.08 15.92
N ASP A 414 4.29 -8.91 16.96
CA ASP A 414 3.66 -10.23 17.01
C ASP A 414 2.47 -10.31 17.97
N ARG A 415 1.87 -9.16 18.29
CA ARG A 415 0.71 -9.04 19.17
C ARG A 415 -0.39 -8.22 18.53
N ALA A 416 -1.65 -8.58 18.84
CA ALA A 416 -2.82 -7.86 18.37
C ALA A 416 -4.02 -8.05 19.33
N VAL A 417 -3.75 -8.09 20.63
CA VAL A 417 -4.79 -8.30 21.66
C VAL A 417 -5.38 -6.97 22.13
N ARG A 418 -4.53 -5.95 22.27
CA ARG A 418 -4.97 -4.60 22.65
C ARG A 418 -5.39 -3.79 21.43
N HIS A 419 -6.20 -2.76 21.64
CA HIS A 419 -6.70 -1.91 20.56
C HIS A 419 -5.62 -1.07 19.86
N ASP A 420 -4.46 -0.89 20.50
CA ASP A 420 -3.28 -0.15 20.03
C ASP A 420 -2.13 -1.07 19.60
N GLU A 421 -2.34 -2.38 19.61
CA GLU A 421 -1.41 -3.37 19.10
C GLU A 421 -1.79 -3.76 17.66
N PHE A 422 -0.81 -3.72 16.77
CA PHE A 422 -0.94 -4.11 15.37
C PHE A 422 0.18 -5.08 15.04
N ARG A 423 -0.11 -6.06 14.20
CA ARG A 423 0.81 -7.16 13.90
C ARG A 423 1.48 -6.99 12.55
N ASP A 424 2.69 -7.52 12.45
CA ASP A 424 3.32 -7.76 11.17
C ASP A 424 2.58 -8.86 10.41
N ALA A 425 2.38 -8.63 9.12
CA ALA A 425 1.76 -9.62 8.26
C ALA A 425 2.22 -9.47 6.81
N VAL A 426 2.18 -10.57 6.07
CA VAL A 426 2.41 -10.57 4.63
C VAL A 426 1.37 -11.42 3.93
N ALA A 427 0.89 -10.93 2.79
CA ALA A 427 -0.02 -11.68 1.94
C ALA A 427 0.47 -11.76 0.50
N ILE A 428 0.20 -12.90 -0.13
CA ILE A 428 0.26 -13.08 -1.57
C ILE A 428 -1.15 -13.34 -2.08
N GLN A 429 -1.57 -12.62 -3.12
CA GLN A 429 -2.81 -12.90 -3.83
C GLN A 429 -2.54 -13.44 -5.22
N PHE A 430 -3.29 -14.46 -5.61
CA PHE A 430 -3.27 -15.10 -6.92
C PHE A 430 -4.57 -14.74 -7.65
N SER A 431 -4.45 -14.19 -8.84
CA SER A 431 -5.63 -13.97 -9.67
C SER A 431 -6.20 -15.28 -10.19
N LEU A 432 -7.52 -15.37 -10.23
CA LEU A 432 -8.23 -16.45 -10.91
C LEU A 432 -8.41 -16.17 -12.42
N SER A 433 -8.11 -14.95 -12.85
CA SER A 433 -8.11 -14.49 -14.24
C SER A 433 -6.71 -14.22 -14.76
N SER A 434 -6.52 -14.31 -16.07
CA SER A 434 -5.27 -13.90 -16.74
C SER A 434 -5.14 -12.38 -16.90
N ASP A 435 -6.24 -11.64 -16.78
CA ASP A 435 -6.32 -10.18 -16.90
C ASP A 435 -7.08 -9.59 -15.70
N PRO A 436 -6.47 -9.60 -14.50
CA PRO A 436 -7.12 -9.11 -13.29
C PRO A 436 -7.27 -7.59 -13.29
N PRO A 437 -8.32 -7.06 -12.62
CA PRO A 437 -8.35 -5.65 -12.26
C PRO A 437 -7.24 -5.34 -11.26
N PHE A 438 -6.96 -4.04 -11.05
CA PHE A 438 -5.80 -3.66 -10.24
C PHE A 438 -5.85 -4.19 -8.79
N TYR A 439 -7.04 -4.27 -8.15
CA TYR A 439 -7.18 -4.71 -6.76
C TYR A 439 -8.10 -5.94 -6.63
N MET A 440 -7.76 -6.82 -5.72
CA MET A 440 -8.55 -7.86 -5.04
C MET A 440 -9.68 -8.53 -5.86
N GLY A 441 -9.54 -8.58 -7.18
CA GLY A 441 -10.56 -9.17 -8.05
C GLY A 441 -11.79 -8.27 -8.27
N ASP A 442 -12.78 -8.84 -8.92
CA ASP A 442 -14.03 -8.19 -9.26
C ASP A 442 -15.17 -9.25 -9.29
N THR A 443 -16.40 -8.80 -9.18
CA THR A 443 -17.60 -9.67 -9.23
C THR A 443 -18.00 -10.06 -10.64
N GLY A 444 -17.38 -9.46 -11.68
CA GLY A 444 -17.68 -9.66 -13.09
C GLY A 444 -16.77 -10.67 -13.80
N GLU A 445 -16.42 -10.35 -15.05
CA GLU A 445 -15.65 -11.23 -15.95
C GLU A 445 -14.21 -11.51 -15.49
N HIS A 446 -13.64 -10.61 -14.68
CA HIS A 446 -12.24 -10.71 -14.25
C HIS A 446 -12.05 -11.63 -13.04
N GLY A 447 -13.14 -12.09 -12.44
CA GLY A 447 -13.13 -13.08 -11.37
C GLY A 447 -12.49 -12.61 -10.07
N GLY A 448 -12.42 -13.54 -9.11
CA GLY A 448 -11.87 -13.29 -7.79
C GLY A 448 -10.36 -13.48 -7.68
N VAL A 449 -9.89 -13.36 -6.47
CA VAL A 449 -8.53 -13.67 -6.06
C VAL A 449 -8.52 -14.67 -4.91
N ASN A 450 -7.51 -15.53 -4.90
CA ASN A 450 -7.18 -16.41 -3.79
C ASN A 450 -5.99 -15.80 -3.03
N ILE A 451 -6.08 -15.69 -1.71
CA ILE A 451 -5.11 -14.98 -0.89
C ILE A 451 -4.57 -15.91 0.19
N TRP A 452 -3.26 -15.93 0.37
CA TRP A 452 -2.56 -16.57 1.47
C TRP A 452 -1.95 -15.47 2.33
N MET A 453 -2.39 -15.34 3.58
CA MET A 453 -1.96 -14.29 4.49
C MET A 453 -1.34 -14.88 5.75
N TRP A 454 -0.05 -14.74 5.91
CA TRP A 454 0.67 -15.04 7.15
C TRP A 454 0.57 -13.87 8.12
N LYS A 455 0.46 -14.18 9.42
CA LYS A 455 0.35 -13.22 10.52
C LYS A 455 1.29 -13.57 11.67
N ALA A 456 2.04 -12.60 12.16
CA ALA A 456 3.05 -12.79 13.19
C ALA A 456 2.45 -13.21 14.54
N ASP A 457 1.34 -12.59 14.95
CA ASP A 457 0.64 -12.92 16.20
C ASP A 457 0.16 -14.39 16.23
N ARG A 458 -0.33 -14.91 15.10
CA ARG A 458 -0.75 -16.30 15.01
C ARG A 458 0.41 -17.27 15.08
N GLN A 459 1.55 -16.91 14.50
CA GLN A 459 2.74 -17.73 14.66
C GLN A 459 3.23 -17.74 16.10
N ALA A 460 3.19 -16.60 16.79
CA ALA A 460 3.52 -16.51 18.19
C ALA A 460 2.53 -17.33 19.06
N ASP A 461 1.24 -17.28 18.76
CA ASP A 461 0.22 -18.10 19.45
C ASP A 461 0.43 -19.60 19.27
N ILE A 462 0.85 -20.04 18.09
CA ILE A 462 1.19 -21.47 17.86
C ILE A 462 2.43 -21.88 18.64
N ALA A 463 3.44 -21.02 18.72
CA ALA A 463 4.71 -21.32 19.38
C ALA A 463 4.63 -21.23 20.92
N GLU A 464 3.91 -20.26 21.44
CA GLU A 464 3.90 -19.88 22.85
C GLU A 464 2.56 -20.12 23.57
N GLY A 465 1.51 -20.50 22.83
CA GLY A 465 0.13 -20.62 23.29
C GLY A 465 -0.69 -19.36 23.00
N TYR A 466 -1.97 -19.58 22.72
CA TYR A 466 -2.92 -18.53 22.38
C TYR A 466 -2.99 -17.45 23.45
N LYS A 467 -2.83 -16.21 23.04
CA LYS A 467 -2.89 -15.03 23.90
C LYS A 467 -4.14 -14.22 23.60
N ASP A 468 -4.99 -14.09 24.60
CA ASP A 468 -6.22 -13.32 24.52
C ASP A 468 -6.21 -12.13 25.49
N VAL A 469 -7.40 -11.59 25.76
CA VAL A 469 -7.59 -10.47 26.67
C VAL A 469 -7.11 -10.78 28.09
N ASP A 470 -7.15 -12.06 28.53
CA ASP A 470 -6.66 -12.46 29.85
C ASP A 470 -5.14 -12.33 29.94
N ALA A 471 -4.42 -12.64 28.86
CA ALA A 471 -2.97 -12.44 28.79
C ALA A 471 -2.59 -10.96 28.85
N ALA A 472 -3.38 -10.09 28.21
CA ALA A 472 -3.14 -8.65 28.21
C ALA A 472 -3.58 -7.96 29.51
N PHE A 473 -4.62 -8.48 30.17
CA PHE A 473 -5.23 -7.91 31.38
C PHE A 473 -5.49 -9.02 32.41
N PRO A 474 -4.44 -9.56 33.06
CA PRO A 474 -4.58 -10.74 33.94
C PRO A 474 -5.45 -10.48 35.18
N ASP A 475 -5.58 -9.23 35.60
CA ASP A 475 -6.37 -8.84 36.78
C ASP A 475 -7.82 -8.43 36.44
N ARG A 476 -8.26 -8.63 35.17
CA ARG A 476 -9.62 -8.31 34.79
C ARG A 476 -10.63 -9.24 35.44
N ALA A 477 -11.77 -8.68 35.84
CA ALA A 477 -12.93 -9.44 36.25
C ALA A 477 -13.90 -9.60 35.07
N VAL A 478 -14.51 -10.78 34.95
CA VAL A 478 -15.55 -11.05 33.95
C VAL A 478 -16.85 -11.31 34.69
N ASP A 479 -17.85 -10.46 34.43
CA ASP A 479 -19.20 -10.68 34.92
C ASP A 479 -19.87 -11.76 34.07
N MET A 480 -20.21 -12.86 34.71
CA MET A 480 -20.96 -13.93 34.08
C MET A 480 -22.41 -13.92 34.57
N TYR A 481 -23.33 -14.04 33.63
CA TYR A 481 -24.76 -14.12 33.89
C TYR A 481 -25.23 -15.57 33.75
N PRO A 482 -25.12 -16.36 34.82
CA PRO A 482 -25.39 -17.79 34.78
C PRO A 482 -26.81 -18.15 34.35
N GLU A 483 -27.76 -17.29 34.66
CA GLU A 483 -29.17 -17.47 34.34
C GLU A 483 -29.47 -17.61 32.83
N GLN A 484 -28.65 -16.99 31.99
CA GLN A 484 -28.80 -17.09 30.54
C GLN A 484 -28.26 -18.40 29.97
N ARG A 485 -27.28 -18.99 30.64
CA ARG A 485 -26.62 -20.24 30.21
C ARG A 485 -27.17 -21.49 30.88
N PHE A 486 -27.63 -21.33 32.12
CA PHE A 486 -28.00 -22.45 33.01
C PHE A 486 -29.48 -22.55 33.33
N GLN A 487 -30.37 -22.15 32.41
CA GLN A 487 -31.83 -22.34 32.59
C GLN A 487 -32.25 -23.79 32.90
N LEU A 488 -31.33 -24.74 32.85
CA LEU A 488 -31.57 -26.15 33.08
C LEU A 488 -30.72 -26.78 34.22
N VAL A 489 -29.93 -25.99 34.94
CA VAL A 489 -29.09 -26.50 36.04
C VAL A 489 -29.71 -26.17 37.38
N ASP A 490 -29.75 -27.19 38.24
CA ASP A 490 -30.22 -27.08 39.62
C ASP A 490 -29.48 -25.98 40.38
N MET A 491 -30.19 -24.91 40.75
CA MET A 491 -29.65 -23.75 41.48
C MET A 491 -29.17 -24.06 42.88
N SER A 492 -29.14 -25.33 43.31
CA SER A 492 -28.60 -25.77 44.58
C SER A 492 -27.06 -25.93 44.59
N VAL A 493 -26.41 -25.73 43.47
CA VAL A 493 -24.94 -25.83 43.35
C VAL A 493 -24.33 -24.51 43.87
N THR A 494 -23.75 -24.59 45.06
CA THR A 494 -23.08 -23.45 45.72
C THR A 494 -21.66 -23.16 45.24
N GLU A 495 -21.11 -24.00 44.40
CA GLU A 495 -19.81 -23.82 43.75
C GLU A 495 -19.98 -23.72 42.25
N TRP A 496 -19.67 -22.58 41.71
CA TRP A 496 -19.64 -22.37 40.27
C TRP A 496 -18.49 -23.20 39.68
N PRO A 497 -18.75 -24.00 38.65
CA PRO A 497 -17.67 -24.71 37.97
C PRO A 497 -16.83 -23.71 37.13
N HIS A 498 -16.04 -22.88 37.78
CA HIS A 498 -15.08 -22.03 37.10
C HIS A 498 -14.11 -22.84 36.22
N GLU A 499 -13.93 -24.12 36.55
CA GLU A 499 -13.07 -25.02 35.80
C GLU A 499 -13.61 -25.43 34.43
N HIS A 500 -14.90 -25.24 34.16
CA HIS A 500 -15.54 -25.68 32.92
C HIS A 500 -15.76 -24.59 31.89
N ILE A 501 -15.63 -23.31 32.28
CA ILE A 501 -15.72 -22.19 31.37
C ILE A 501 -14.31 -21.74 31.07
N THR A 502 -13.69 -22.37 30.11
CA THR A 502 -12.37 -21.97 29.65
C THR A 502 -12.50 -20.84 28.63
N LYS A 503 -11.49 -20.01 28.53
CA LYS A 503 -11.35 -18.99 27.50
C LYS A 503 -11.42 -19.55 26.05
N HIS A 504 -11.35 -20.87 25.92
CA HIS A 504 -11.47 -21.61 24.66
C HIS A 504 -12.86 -22.21 24.44
N ASP A 505 -13.82 -21.94 25.33
CA ASP A 505 -15.18 -22.40 25.14
C ASP A 505 -15.88 -21.60 24.02
N PRO A 506 -16.35 -22.23 22.92
CA PRO A 506 -17.01 -21.53 21.83
C PRO A 506 -18.21 -20.69 22.24
N GLU A 507 -18.92 -21.10 23.30
CA GLU A 507 -20.07 -20.35 23.82
C GLU A 507 -19.62 -19.07 24.54
N PHE A 508 -18.41 -19.05 25.09
CA PHE A 508 -17.84 -17.88 25.75
C PHE A 508 -17.20 -16.92 24.75
N ILE A 509 -16.50 -17.45 23.72
CA ILE A 509 -15.91 -16.67 22.63
C ILE A 509 -16.91 -16.64 21.48
N THR A 510 -17.83 -15.70 21.50
CA THR A 510 -18.92 -15.60 20.52
C THR A 510 -18.43 -15.52 19.07
N ALA A 511 -17.32 -14.84 18.82
CA ALA A 511 -16.73 -14.73 17.50
C ALA A 511 -16.24 -16.11 17.00
N TRP A 512 -15.60 -16.91 17.84
CA TRP A 512 -15.19 -18.27 17.51
C TRP A 512 -16.40 -19.21 17.35
N GLY A 513 -17.36 -19.14 18.26
CA GLY A 513 -18.62 -19.89 18.17
C GLY A 513 -19.40 -19.58 16.89
N ALA A 514 -19.28 -18.37 16.36
CA ALA A 514 -19.83 -17.97 15.07
C ALA A 514 -18.99 -18.42 13.86
N GLY A 515 -17.89 -19.15 14.08
CA GLY A 515 -17.00 -19.62 13.02
C GLY A 515 -16.01 -18.60 12.50
N ASN A 516 -15.73 -17.53 13.26
CA ASN A 516 -14.70 -16.57 12.91
C ASN A 516 -13.31 -17.16 13.18
N LEU A 517 -12.59 -17.51 12.12
CA LEU A 517 -11.25 -18.11 12.21
C LEU A 517 -10.21 -17.19 12.85
N VAL A 518 -10.43 -15.88 12.84
CA VAL A 518 -9.54 -14.93 13.53
C VAL A 518 -9.54 -15.15 15.05
N ALA A 519 -10.65 -15.63 15.58
CA ALA A 519 -10.82 -15.90 17.00
C ALA A 519 -10.58 -17.39 17.37
N ASP A 520 -10.15 -18.22 16.41
CA ASP A 520 -9.87 -19.63 16.67
C ASP A 520 -8.54 -19.81 17.42
N PRO A 521 -8.56 -20.31 18.67
CA PRO A 521 -7.34 -20.52 19.45
C PRO A 521 -6.55 -21.78 19.05
N ASN A 522 -7.13 -22.64 18.21
CA ASN A 522 -6.59 -23.95 17.87
C ASN A 522 -6.13 -24.05 16.41
N LEU A 523 -5.71 -22.92 15.81
CA LEU A 523 -5.21 -22.93 14.44
C LEU A 523 -3.87 -23.68 14.34
N ASP A 524 -3.79 -24.59 13.37
CA ASP A 524 -2.60 -25.40 13.07
C ASP A 524 -1.58 -24.64 12.19
N THR A 525 -1.95 -23.48 11.67
CA THR A 525 -1.12 -22.68 10.74
C THR A 525 -1.26 -21.19 11.00
N PRO A 526 -0.17 -20.42 10.91
CA PRO A 526 -0.22 -18.96 11.02
C PRO A 526 -0.77 -18.28 9.75
N VAL A 527 -1.21 -19.06 8.76
CA VAL A 527 -1.68 -18.56 7.46
C VAL A 527 -3.18 -18.65 7.37
N GLU A 528 -3.81 -17.56 6.99
CA GLU A 528 -5.21 -17.53 6.58
C GLU A 528 -5.34 -17.66 5.07
N CYS A 529 -6.16 -18.61 4.64
CA CYS A 529 -6.63 -18.70 3.26
C CYS A 529 -7.90 -17.87 3.11
N LEU A 530 -7.82 -16.84 2.26
CA LEU A 530 -8.89 -15.87 2.04
C LEU A 530 -9.27 -15.83 0.56
N VAL A 531 -10.45 -15.33 0.29
CA VAL A 531 -10.93 -15.02 -1.06
C VAL A 531 -11.50 -13.62 -1.11
N ALA A 532 -11.40 -12.98 -2.28
CA ALA A 532 -12.06 -11.71 -2.52
C ALA A 532 -12.54 -11.63 -3.99
N ARG A 533 -13.65 -10.89 -4.20
CA ARG A 533 -14.25 -10.58 -5.50
C ARG A 533 -14.52 -9.10 -5.62
N GLY A 534 -13.52 -8.30 -5.25
CA GLY A 534 -13.58 -6.85 -5.22
C GLY A 534 -13.58 -6.28 -3.80
N PRO A 535 -13.59 -4.95 -3.68
CA PRO A 535 -13.57 -4.23 -2.40
C PRO A 535 -14.71 -4.62 -1.47
N GLY A 536 -14.39 -4.83 -0.18
CA GLY A 536 -15.38 -5.15 0.84
C GLY A 536 -15.91 -6.58 0.80
N THR A 537 -15.33 -7.46 -0.05
CA THR A 537 -15.76 -8.86 -0.18
C THR A 537 -14.75 -9.85 0.38
N LEU A 538 -13.71 -9.39 1.08
CA LEU A 538 -12.72 -10.25 1.69
C LEU A 538 -13.38 -11.21 2.68
N SER A 539 -13.21 -12.51 2.46
CA SER A 539 -13.83 -13.56 3.27
C SER A 539 -12.81 -14.64 3.59
N GLY A 540 -12.81 -15.09 4.84
CA GLY A 540 -12.07 -16.28 5.27
C GLY A 540 -12.68 -17.55 4.70
N LYS A 541 -11.85 -18.50 4.32
CA LYS A 541 -12.32 -19.83 3.97
C LYS A 541 -12.65 -20.64 5.23
N PRO A 542 -13.57 -21.61 5.14
CA PRO A 542 -13.85 -22.53 6.25
C PRO A 542 -12.59 -23.23 6.74
N ALA A 543 -12.58 -23.67 7.99
CA ALA A 543 -11.43 -24.31 8.64
C ALA A 543 -10.85 -25.48 7.84
N ASN A 544 -11.70 -26.32 7.25
CA ASN A 544 -11.27 -27.46 6.42
C ASN A 544 -10.63 -27.06 5.08
N LEU A 545 -10.66 -25.78 4.71
CA LEU A 545 -10.02 -25.21 3.51
C LEU A 545 -8.84 -24.29 3.84
N GLN A 546 -8.42 -24.25 5.10
CA GLN A 546 -7.18 -23.57 5.53
C GLN A 546 -5.97 -24.46 5.23
N LEU A 547 -5.65 -24.65 3.94
CA LEU A 547 -4.74 -25.68 3.45
C LEU A 547 -3.30 -25.22 3.28
N VAL A 548 -3.02 -23.94 3.55
CA VAL A 548 -1.67 -23.38 3.41
C VAL A 548 -0.95 -23.48 4.73
N LYS A 549 0.20 -24.13 4.71
CA LYS A 549 1.14 -24.15 5.82
C LYS A 549 2.05 -22.92 5.73
N GLY A 550 2.43 -22.39 6.87
CA GLY A 550 3.36 -21.28 6.96
C GLY A 550 4.28 -21.40 8.15
N GLN A 551 5.44 -20.80 8.01
CA GLN A 551 6.38 -20.58 9.11
C GLN A 551 7.25 -19.37 8.80
N ALA A 552 7.71 -18.68 9.83
CA ALA A 552 8.56 -17.54 9.67
C ALA A 552 9.71 -17.55 10.68
N VAL A 553 10.77 -16.85 10.32
CA VAL A 553 11.92 -16.53 11.17
C VAL A 553 12.19 -15.05 11.05
N TYR A 554 12.35 -14.38 12.19
CA TYR A 554 12.86 -13.02 12.24
C TYR A 554 14.32 -13.06 12.66
N GLU A 555 15.19 -12.51 11.81
CA GLU A 555 16.62 -12.45 12.10
C GLU A 555 17.22 -11.14 11.61
N ARG A 556 17.89 -10.41 12.50
CA ARG A 556 18.67 -9.20 12.17
C ARG A 556 17.90 -8.10 11.44
N GLY A 557 16.66 -7.87 11.86
CA GLY A 557 15.83 -6.85 11.22
C GLY A 557 15.19 -7.30 9.90
N LEU A 558 15.07 -8.61 9.67
CA LEU A 558 14.41 -9.18 8.50
C LEU A 558 13.42 -10.26 8.91
N TRP A 559 12.23 -10.18 8.35
CA TRP A 559 11.31 -11.31 8.29
C TRP A 559 11.64 -12.22 7.11
N HIS A 560 11.58 -13.53 7.34
CA HIS A 560 11.62 -14.58 6.34
C HIS A 560 10.43 -15.50 6.55
N VAL A 561 9.48 -15.46 5.63
CA VAL A 561 8.23 -16.22 5.71
C VAL A 561 8.19 -17.24 4.57
N GLN A 562 7.94 -18.51 4.91
CA GLN A 562 7.67 -19.56 3.94
C GLN A 562 6.19 -19.93 3.98
N LEU A 563 5.57 -19.96 2.80
CA LEU A 563 4.20 -20.43 2.57
C LEU A 563 4.28 -21.67 1.67
N GLN A 564 3.51 -22.72 2.00
CA GLN A 564 3.54 -23.99 1.28
C GLN A 564 2.15 -24.61 1.19
N ARG A 565 1.80 -25.12 0.01
CA ARG A 565 0.54 -25.83 -0.23
C ARG A 565 0.69 -26.84 -1.38
N THR A 566 -0.16 -27.87 -1.36
CA THR A 566 -0.33 -28.77 -2.51
C THR A 566 -0.74 -27.99 -3.76
N MET A 567 -0.16 -28.34 -4.90
CA MET A 567 -0.43 -27.68 -6.19
C MET A 567 -1.84 -27.98 -6.71
N THR A 568 -2.34 -29.17 -6.46
CA THR A 568 -3.68 -29.61 -6.85
C THR A 568 -4.47 -30.00 -5.60
N LEU A 569 -5.75 -29.65 -5.59
CA LEU A 569 -6.68 -30.00 -4.52
C LEU A 569 -7.67 -31.05 -5.04
N SER A 570 -8.13 -31.94 -4.17
CA SER A 570 -9.18 -32.89 -4.54
C SER A 570 -10.51 -32.15 -4.80
N ALA A 571 -11.41 -32.76 -5.55
CA ALA A 571 -12.74 -32.17 -5.78
C ALA A 571 -13.55 -31.98 -4.48
N LYS A 572 -13.15 -32.64 -3.38
CA LYS A 572 -13.74 -32.46 -2.05
C LYS A 572 -13.19 -31.24 -1.33
N ASP A 573 -11.95 -30.82 -1.66
CA ASP A 573 -11.24 -29.72 -1.03
C ASP A 573 -11.28 -28.43 -1.89
N GLY A 574 -11.78 -28.51 -3.13
CA GLY A 574 -11.83 -27.39 -4.08
C GLY A 574 -13.23 -26.86 -4.25
N HIS A 575 -13.50 -25.66 -3.78
CA HIS A 575 -14.56 -24.81 -4.30
C HIS A 575 -13.99 -23.94 -5.43
N GLY A 576 -14.82 -23.48 -6.36
CA GLY A 576 -14.41 -22.77 -7.59
C GLY A 576 -13.53 -21.52 -7.41
N ASP A 577 -13.26 -21.11 -6.17
CA ASP A 577 -12.41 -19.97 -5.82
C ASP A 577 -10.96 -20.37 -5.44
N GLU A 578 -10.60 -21.65 -5.59
CA GLU A 578 -9.23 -22.10 -5.34
C GLU A 578 -8.34 -22.01 -6.57
N ARG A 579 -7.17 -21.40 -6.40
CA ARG A 579 -6.15 -21.43 -7.44
C ARG A 579 -5.43 -22.79 -7.41
N MET A 580 -5.55 -23.54 -8.49
CA MET A 580 -4.72 -24.72 -8.76
C MET A 580 -3.44 -24.27 -9.48
N PHE A 581 -2.36 -25.01 -9.27
CA PHE A 581 -1.06 -24.77 -9.90
C PHE A 581 -0.67 -25.99 -10.72
N LYS A 582 -0.10 -25.75 -11.88
CA LYS A 582 0.46 -26.81 -12.73
C LYS A 582 1.66 -26.30 -13.51
N PRO A 583 2.59 -27.18 -13.89
CA PRO A 583 3.69 -26.82 -14.76
C PRO A 583 3.20 -26.16 -16.06
N GLY A 584 3.86 -25.08 -16.44
CA GLY A 584 3.47 -24.26 -17.59
C GLY A 584 2.51 -23.10 -17.27
N ASP A 585 2.04 -22.97 -16.02
CA ASP A 585 1.18 -21.85 -15.63
C ASP A 585 1.95 -20.52 -15.60
N TYR A 586 1.25 -19.47 -16.10
CA TYR A 586 1.61 -18.07 -15.96
C TYR A 586 0.54 -17.37 -15.12
N LEU A 587 0.88 -16.94 -13.92
CA LEU A 587 -0.08 -16.46 -12.96
C LEU A 587 0.19 -15.00 -12.58
N PRO A 588 -0.80 -14.10 -12.70
CA PRO A 588 -0.72 -12.81 -12.04
C PRO A 588 -0.78 -13.00 -10.52
N VAL A 589 0.21 -12.44 -9.83
CA VAL A 589 0.29 -12.43 -8.36
C VAL A 589 0.65 -11.04 -7.87
N SER A 590 0.19 -10.66 -6.69
CA SER A 590 0.64 -9.43 -6.04
C SER A 590 0.78 -9.63 -4.54
N PHE A 591 1.46 -8.69 -3.88
CA PHE A 591 1.88 -8.81 -2.49
C PHE A 591 1.36 -7.63 -1.68
N ALA A 592 1.12 -7.88 -0.40
CA ALA A 592 0.84 -6.84 0.56
C ALA A 592 1.59 -7.13 1.87
N ILE A 593 2.11 -6.08 2.52
CA ILE A 593 2.76 -6.15 3.82
C ILE A 593 2.11 -5.13 4.75
N TRP A 594 1.85 -5.55 5.97
CA TRP A 594 1.44 -4.72 7.09
C TRP A 594 2.58 -4.64 8.07
N ASN A 595 2.92 -3.42 8.48
CA ASN A 595 3.93 -3.12 9.49
C ASN A 595 3.20 -2.75 10.79
N GLY A 596 3.34 -3.58 11.82
CA GLY A 596 2.70 -3.39 13.11
C GLY A 596 3.10 -2.09 13.78
N SER A 597 4.39 -1.75 13.76
CA SER A 597 4.91 -0.51 14.36
C SER A 597 4.38 0.76 13.69
N ALA A 598 3.99 0.69 12.41
CA ALA A 598 3.33 1.77 11.69
C ALA A 598 1.81 1.83 11.94
N GLY A 599 1.26 0.89 12.72
CA GLY A 599 -0.18 0.78 12.96
C GLY A 599 -0.94 0.33 11.70
N ASP A 600 -0.32 -0.49 10.86
CA ASP A 600 -0.94 -1.00 9.65
C ASP A 600 -2.00 -2.05 9.98
N ARG A 601 -3.16 -1.89 9.35
CA ARG A 601 -4.27 -2.87 9.42
C ARG A 601 -5.21 -2.68 8.24
N ASP A 602 -5.95 -3.69 7.86
CA ASP A 602 -7.00 -3.66 6.84
C ASP A 602 -6.52 -3.01 5.52
N GLY A 603 -7.01 -1.82 5.22
CA GLY A 603 -6.63 -1.03 4.05
C GLY A 603 -5.31 -0.29 4.19
N LYS A 604 -4.85 0.03 5.40
CA LYS A 604 -3.55 0.66 5.62
C LYS A 604 -2.47 -0.41 5.53
N LYS A 605 -1.71 -0.41 4.44
CA LYS A 605 -0.71 -1.43 4.09
C LYS A 605 0.15 -0.99 2.92
N ASN A 606 1.25 -1.68 2.72
CA ASN A 606 2.14 -1.54 1.58
C ASN A 606 1.79 -2.60 0.52
N ILE A 607 1.59 -2.21 -0.73
CA ILE A 607 1.16 -3.12 -1.82
C ILE A 607 2.11 -3.08 -3.01
N SER A 608 2.21 -4.21 -3.73
CA SER A 608 2.85 -4.28 -5.04
C SER A 608 1.82 -4.09 -6.17
N ILE A 609 2.32 -3.81 -7.37
CA ILE A 609 1.57 -4.08 -8.61
C ILE A 609 1.62 -5.58 -8.92
N TRP A 610 0.81 -6.02 -9.89
CA TRP A 610 0.81 -7.40 -10.36
C TRP A 610 2.19 -7.82 -10.90
N GLN A 611 2.67 -8.94 -10.39
CA GLN A 611 3.87 -9.65 -10.85
C GLN A 611 3.45 -10.91 -11.62
N LYS A 612 4.38 -11.60 -12.23
CA LYS A 612 4.14 -12.87 -12.94
C LYS A 612 4.87 -14.01 -12.24
N LEU A 613 4.13 -15.01 -11.80
CA LEU A 613 4.66 -16.29 -11.34
C LEU A 613 4.61 -17.28 -12.51
N VAL A 614 5.73 -17.93 -12.78
CA VAL A 614 5.87 -19.01 -13.77
C VAL A 614 6.16 -20.30 -13.02
N ILE A 615 5.37 -21.35 -13.26
CA ILE A 615 5.59 -22.69 -12.72
C ILE A 615 6.30 -23.51 -13.80
N GLU A 616 7.53 -23.97 -13.60
CA GLU A 616 8.29 -24.78 -14.56
C GLU A 616 7.89 -26.26 -14.61
#